data_b3083b3a8b4b5786637eaecfd7b8e680
#
_entry.id   b3083b3a8b4b5786637eaecfd7b8e680
#
_cell.length_a   1.000
_cell.length_b   1.000
_cell.length_c   1.000
_cell.angle_alpha   90.00
_cell.angle_beta   90.00
_cell.angle_gamma   90.00
#
_symmetry.space_group_name_H-M   'P 1'
#
loop_
_entity.id
_entity.type
_entity.pdbx_description
1 polymer ?
#
loop_
_entity_poly.entity_id
_entity_poly.type
_entity_poly.pdbx_seq_one_letter_code
_entity_poly.pdbx_strand_id
1 'polypeptide(L)'
;KNKMSEFPDDKIGGIMMAKDKLLVGLTRCNTLDARNHCFIAGLEASTGKLLWKFYTVARSGKPGGDTWGDLADDRRSGADAWIAGTYDPRLNLAFWGTGQAKGSSRDQRGPNGDALYSNTTLALDPDTGTLKWHFQNAPGETLDLDEVFERVLIDHGPQKTVMTVGKS
;
A
#
# COMPACT_ATOMS: atom_id res chain seq x y z
N LYS A 1 -29.49 4.40 1.22
CA LYS A 1 -28.52 3.37 1.65
C LYS A 1 -27.48 3.28 0.53
N ASN A 2 -26.46 4.15 0.55
CA ASN A 2 -25.30 4.00 -0.31
C ASN A 2 -24.49 2.83 0.23
N LYS A 3 -24.56 1.71 -0.47
CA LYS A 3 -23.65 0.58 -0.22
C LYS A 3 -22.26 1.03 -0.65
N MET A 4 -21.33 1.18 0.30
CA MET A 4 -19.90 1.10 0.04
C MET A 4 -19.56 -0.37 -0.30
N SER A 5 -20.23 -0.92 -1.33
CA SER A 5 -20.14 -2.34 -1.71
C SER A 5 -18.78 -2.74 -2.32
N GLU A 6 -17.88 -1.76 -2.44
CA GLU A 6 -16.53 -1.98 -2.98
C GLU A 6 -15.46 -2.11 -1.88
N PHE A 7 -15.83 -1.87 -0.62
CA PHE A 7 -14.98 -2.05 0.54
C PHE A 7 -15.53 -3.20 1.39
N PRO A 8 -14.72 -4.18 1.72
CA PRO A 8 -15.10 -5.18 2.73
C PRO A 8 -15.33 -4.47 4.07
N ASP A 9 -16.48 -4.68 4.68
CA ASP A 9 -16.95 -3.93 5.87
C ASP A 9 -16.00 -3.97 7.09
N ASP A 10 -15.06 -4.93 7.13
CA ASP A 10 -14.15 -5.19 8.26
C ASP A 10 -12.66 -4.96 7.92
N LYS A 11 -12.34 -4.40 6.75
CA LYS A 11 -10.96 -4.33 6.25
C LYS A 11 -10.40 -2.91 6.10
N ILE A 12 -11.10 -1.92 6.59
CA ILE A 12 -10.60 -0.53 6.56
C ILE A 12 -9.52 -0.39 7.64
N GLY A 13 -8.36 0.08 7.19
CA GLY A 13 -7.21 0.39 8.04
C GLY A 13 -7.04 1.88 8.26
N GLY A 14 -5.88 2.43 7.90
CA GLY A 14 -5.57 3.84 8.04
C GLY A 14 -6.40 4.74 7.14
N ILE A 15 -6.79 5.91 7.66
CA ILE A 15 -7.57 6.92 6.94
C ILE A 15 -6.86 8.26 7.08
N MET A 16 -6.73 9.02 5.99
CA MET A 16 -6.24 10.39 6.03
C MET A 16 -6.93 11.29 5.00
N MET A 17 -6.87 12.60 5.25
CA MET A 17 -7.34 13.61 4.30
C MET A 17 -6.19 14.13 3.44
N ALA A 18 -6.42 14.27 2.14
CA ALA A 18 -5.56 14.96 1.20
C ALA A 18 -6.43 15.90 0.35
N LYS A 19 -6.38 17.20 0.64
CA LYS A 19 -7.28 18.20 0.06
C LYS A 19 -8.76 17.82 0.28
N ASP A 20 -9.50 17.65 -0.79
CA ASP A 20 -10.92 17.27 -0.86
C ASP A 20 -11.14 15.74 -0.95
N LYS A 21 -10.09 14.96 -0.72
CA LYS A 21 -10.14 13.50 -0.84
C LYS A 21 -9.87 12.81 0.48
N LEU A 22 -10.59 11.73 0.70
CA LEU A 22 -10.36 10.79 1.78
C LEU A 22 -9.56 9.62 1.22
N LEU A 23 -8.35 9.43 1.71
CA LEU A 23 -7.52 8.28 1.34
C LEU A 23 -7.65 7.20 2.41
N VAL A 24 -7.83 5.96 1.96
CA VAL A 24 -8.12 4.81 2.83
C VAL A 24 -7.22 3.65 2.47
N GLY A 25 -6.49 3.13 3.46
CA GLY A 25 -5.75 1.88 3.33
C GLY A 25 -6.59 0.68 3.79
N LEU A 26 -6.28 -0.50 3.28
CA LEU A 26 -6.91 -1.75 3.70
C LEU A 26 -5.98 -2.60 4.57
N THR A 27 -6.60 -3.45 5.39
CA THR A 27 -5.94 -4.46 6.23
C THR A 27 -6.58 -5.83 6.04
N ARG A 28 -5.98 -6.88 6.64
CA ARG A 28 -6.48 -8.27 6.61
C ARG A 28 -6.60 -8.86 5.20
N CYS A 29 -5.71 -8.48 4.30
CA CYS A 29 -5.69 -8.95 2.92
C CYS A 29 -4.87 -10.25 2.79
N ASN A 30 -5.14 -11.21 3.66
CA ASN A 30 -4.41 -12.47 3.79
C ASN A 30 -5.14 -13.67 3.19
N THR A 31 -6.19 -13.45 2.43
CA THR A 31 -6.97 -14.54 1.84
C THR A 31 -6.48 -14.85 0.43
N LEU A 32 -6.52 -16.12 0.06
CA LEU A 32 -6.23 -16.63 -1.27
C LEU A 32 -7.32 -16.27 -2.31
N ASP A 33 -8.11 -15.25 -2.05
CA ASP A 33 -9.14 -14.76 -2.98
C ASP A 33 -8.65 -13.48 -3.65
N ALA A 34 -8.46 -13.54 -4.97
CA ALA A 34 -8.05 -12.41 -5.80
C ALA A 34 -8.94 -11.15 -5.64
N ARG A 35 -10.18 -11.30 -5.16
CA ARG A 35 -11.09 -10.19 -4.85
C ARG A 35 -10.72 -9.44 -3.57
N ASN A 36 -9.88 -10.04 -2.73
CA ASN A 36 -9.47 -9.52 -1.43
C ASN A 36 -8.06 -8.93 -1.42
N HIS A 37 -7.52 -8.55 -2.56
CA HIS A 37 -6.23 -7.87 -2.63
C HIS A 37 -6.29 -6.51 -1.92
N CYS A 38 -5.26 -6.23 -1.14
CA CYS A 38 -5.11 -4.93 -0.50
C CYS A 38 -4.91 -3.81 -1.52
N PHE A 39 -5.47 -2.68 -1.20
CA PHE A 39 -5.29 -1.45 -1.97
C PHE A 39 -5.33 -0.22 -1.05
N ILE A 40 -4.81 0.87 -1.55
CA ILE A 40 -5.08 2.22 -1.06
C ILE A 40 -6.08 2.83 -2.03
N ALA A 41 -7.11 3.48 -1.52
CA ALA A 41 -8.15 4.11 -2.33
C ALA A 41 -8.27 5.60 -2.04
N GLY A 42 -8.58 6.38 -3.07
CA GLY A 42 -9.02 7.76 -2.94
C GLY A 42 -10.53 7.86 -3.14
N LEU A 43 -11.20 8.52 -2.22
CA LEU A 43 -12.63 8.83 -2.28
C LEU A 43 -12.83 10.34 -2.29
N GLU A 44 -13.87 10.79 -2.95
CA GLU A 44 -14.36 12.16 -2.81
C GLU A 44 -14.91 12.36 -1.40
N ALA A 45 -14.34 13.29 -0.63
CA ALA A 45 -14.66 13.41 0.80
C ALA A 45 -16.12 13.83 1.06
N SER A 46 -16.71 14.61 0.14
CA SER A 46 -18.09 15.10 0.29
C SER A 46 -19.17 14.05 0.02
N THR A 47 -18.89 13.05 -0.82
CA THR A 47 -19.88 12.08 -1.28
C THR A 47 -19.53 10.63 -0.92
N GLY A 48 -18.29 10.36 -0.58
CA GLY A 48 -17.76 9.00 -0.40
C GLY A 48 -17.60 8.22 -1.72
N LYS A 49 -17.71 8.89 -2.88
CA LYS A 49 -17.54 8.26 -4.19
C LYS A 49 -16.10 7.80 -4.36
N LEU A 50 -15.91 6.54 -4.74
CA LEU A 50 -14.61 6.00 -5.12
C LEU A 50 -14.11 6.69 -6.39
N LEU A 51 -12.87 7.20 -6.34
CA LEU A 51 -12.19 7.87 -7.45
C LEU A 51 -11.15 6.96 -8.09
N TRP A 52 -10.33 6.29 -7.27
CA TRP A 52 -9.25 5.42 -7.73
C TRP A 52 -8.87 4.37 -6.69
N LYS A 53 -8.18 3.31 -7.15
CA LYS A 53 -7.52 2.30 -6.31
C LYS A 53 -6.09 2.10 -6.79
N PHE A 54 -5.16 2.05 -5.85
CA PHE A 54 -3.80 1.56 -6.05
C PHE A 54 -3.65 0.22 -5.31
N TYR A 55 -3.46 -0.86 -6.04
CA TYR A 55 -3.25 -2.18 -5.44
C TYR A 55 -1.83 -2.29 -4.88
N THR A 56 -1.73 -2.63 -3.59
CA THR A 56 -0.45 -2.75 -2.88
C THR A 56 0.27 -4.08 -3.15
N VAL A 57 -0.39 -5.01 -3.83
CA VAL A 57 0.19 -6.25 -4.37
C VAL A 57 0.28 -6.13 -5.89
N ALA A 58 1.51 -6.15 -6.42
CA ALA A 58 1.72 -6.04 -7.86
C ALA A 58 1.25 -7.32 -8.58
N ARG A 59 0.48 -7.13 -9.66
CA ARG A 59 -0.09 -8.21 -10.46
C ARG A 59 0.74 -8.51 -11.70
N SER A 60 0.61 -9.70 -12.21
CA SER A 60 1.25 -10.13 -13.48
C SER A 60 0.94 -9.14 -14.60
N GLY A 61 1.97 -8.80 -15.37
CA GLY A 61 1.86 -7.83 -16.47
C GLY A 61 1.69 -6.37 -16.06
N LYS A 62 1.79 -6.05 -14.76
CA LYS A 62 1.80 -4.69 -14.22
C LYS A 62 3.19 -4.36 -13.65
N PRO A 63 3.54 -3.06 -13.49
CA PRO A 63 4.80 -2.67 -12.86
C PRO A 63 5.00 -3.36 -11.52
N GLY A 64 6.15 -4.02 -11.34
CA GLY A 64 6.49 -4.80 -10.15
C GLY A 64 5.92 -6.22 -10.10
N GLY A 65 5.09 -6.63 -11.07
CA GLY A 65 4.48 -7.95 -11.09
C GLY A 65 5.46 -9.10 -11.24
N ASP A 66 6.57 -8.88 -11.90
CA ASP A 66 7.71 -9.80 -12.07
C ASP A 66 8.44 -10.10 -10.76
N THR A 67 8.36 -9.19 -9.78
CA THR A 67 8.99 -9.35 -8.45
C THR A 67 8.32 -10.42 -7.59
N TRP A 68 7.21 -11.00 -8.02
CA TRP A 68 6.54 -12.13 -7.37
C TRP A 68 6.94 -13.48 -7.97
N GLY A 69 7.90 -13.50 -8.93
CA GLY A 69 8.28 -14.72 -9.64
C GLY A 69 7.08 -15.38 -10.34
N ASP A 70 7.04 -16.70 -10.30
CA ASP A 70 5.99 -17.50 -10.95
C ASP A 70 4.71 -17.65 -10.11
N LEU A 71 4.61 -16.92 -8.96
CA LEU A 71 3.44 -17.03 -8.11
C LEU A 71 2.21 -16.45 -8.82
N ALA A 72 1.16 -17.28 -8.97
CA ALA A 72 -0.08 -16.88 -9.59
C ALA A 72 -0.76 -15.73 -8.82
N ASP A 73 -1.46 -14.84 -9.52
CA ASP A 73 -2.05 -13.63 -8.94
C ASP A 73 -3.03 -13.91 -7.79
N ASP A 74 -3.77 -14.99 -7.84
CA ASP A 74 -4.72 -15.42 -6.80
C ASP A 74 -4.02 -15.90 -5.50
N ARG A 75 -2.73 -16.17 -5.58
CA ARG A 75 -1.89 -16.57 -4.44
C ARG A 75 -1.05 -15.43 -3.87
N ARG A 76 -0.98 -14.28 -4.56
CA ARG A 76 -0.27 -13.09 -4.08
C ARG A 76 -1.14 -12.34 -3.09
N SER A 77 -0.65 -12.12 -1.87
CA SER A 77 -1.42 -11.44 -0.82
C SER A 77 -0.53 -10.73 0.19
N GLY A 78 -1.15 -9.99 1.10
CA GLY A 78 -0.47 -9.15 2.09
C GLY A 78 -0.34 -7.70 1.61
N ALA A 79 0.77 -7.07 1.92
CA ALA A 79 1.03 -5.65 1.68
C ALA A 79 -0.11 -4.77 2.25
N ASP A 80 -0.58 -5.13 3.42
CA ASP A 80 -1.63 -4.44 4.16
C ASP A 80 -1.20 -2.99 4.48
N ALA A 81 -2.14 -2.05 4.54
CA ALA A 81 -1.91 -0.63 4.76
C ALA A 81 -2.80 -0.12 5.90
N TRP A 82 -2.58 -0.62 7.14
CA TRP A 82 -3.47 -0.35 8.27
C TRP A 82 -3.15 0.92 9.06
N ILE A 83 -1.95 1.47 8.92
CA ILE A 83 -1.60 2.78 9.49
C ILE A 83 -1.93 3.86 8.48
N ALA A 84 -2.37 5.02 8.96
CA ALA A 84 -2.66 6.16 8.10
C ALA A 84 -1.38 6.67 7.41
N GLY A 85 -1.51 7.09 6.16
CA GLY A 85 -0.44 7.74 5.45
C GLY A 85 -0.20 9.18 5.92
N THR A 86 0.77 9.84 5.30
CA THR A 86 1.08 11.25 5.52
C THR A 86 0.99 12.01 4.20
N TYR A 87 0.40 13.20 4.20
CA TYR A 87 0.22 14.02 3.01
C TYR A 87 1.09 15.29 3.05
N ASP A 88 1.88 15.51 1.99
CA ASP A 88 2.58 16.79 1.76
C ASP A 88 1.79 17.64 0.75
N PRO A 89 1.16 18.75 1.20
CA PRO A 89 0.36 19.60 0.31
C PRO A 89 1.21 20.40 -0.68
N ARG A 90 2.51 20.61 -0.41
CA ARG A 90 3.40 21.37 -1.30
C ARG A 90 3.87 20.51 -2.47
N LEU A 91 4.14 19.23 -2.23
CA LEU A 91 4.50 18.26 -3.26
C LEU A 91 3.28 17.63 -3.93
N ASN A 92 2.10 17.75 -3.30
CA ASN A 92 0.89 17.00 -3.65
C ASN A 92 1.17 15.49 -3.70
N LEU A 93 1.80 14.97 -2.65
CA LEU A 93 2.13 13.56 -2.51
C LEU A 93 1.59 12.99 -1.20
N ALA A 94 0.98 11.81 -1.32
CA ALA A 94 0.56 10.99 -0.20
C ALA A 94 1.60 9.87 0.00
N PHE A 95 2.20 9.80 1.18
CA PHE A 95 3.16 8.78 1.55
C PHE A 95 2.48 7.71 2.39
N TRP A 96 2.68 6.44 2.04
CA TRP A 96 2.06 5.31 2.72
C TRP A 96 3.03 4.18 2.93
N GLY A 97 2.92 3.49 4.06
CA GLY A 97 3.66 2.27 4.35
C GLY A 97 2.81 1.02 4.14
N THR A 98 3.44 -0.06 3.70
CA THR A 98 2.80 -1.36 3.54
C THR A 98 3.46 -2.43 4.40
N GLY A 99 2.68 -3.40 4.83
CA GLY A 99 3.15 -4.56 5.58
C GLY A 99 3.78 -5.64 4.71
N GLN A 100 4.08 -6.75 5.35
CA GLN A 100 4.71 -7.92 4.74
C GLN A 100 3.85 -8.57 3.63
N ALA A 101 4.51 -9.35 2.77
CA ALA A 101 3.83 -10.30 1.91
C ALA A 101 3.27 -11.48 2.72
N LYS A 102 2.05 -11.93 2.44
CA LYS A 102 1.48 -13.11 3.07
C LYS A 102 1.87 -14.38 2.32
N GLY A 103 1.80 -15.50 3.06
CA GLY A 103 2.70 -16.58 2.89
C GLY A 103 4.10 -16.10 3.29
N SER A 104 4.36 -15.93 4.61
CA SER A 104 5.58 -15.29 5.09
C SER A 104 6.86 -16.05 4.71
N SER A 105 6.80 -17.39 4.59
CA SER A 105 7.97 -18.15 4.16
C SER A 105 8.14 -18.20 2.65
N ARG A 106 9.39 -18.29 2.19
CA ARG A 106 9.70 -18.49 0.76
C ARG A 106 9.16 -19.80 0.22
N ASP A 107 9.01 -20.81 1.06
CA ASP A 107 8.39 -22.10 0.67
C ASP A 107 6.93 -21.93 0.22
N GLN A 108 6.24 -20.96 0.79
CA GLN A 108 4.85 -20.66 0.45
C GLN A 108 4.72 -19.74 -0.77
N ARG A 109 5.62 -18.78 -0.93
CA ARG A 109 5.59 -17.77 -2.02
C ARG A 109 6.41 -18.14 -3.23
N GLY A 110 7.33 -19.09 -3.09
CA GLY A 110 8.40 -19.35 -4.03
C GLY A 110 9.70 -18.63 -3.65
N PRO A 111 10.85 -19.16 -4.11
CA PRO A 111 12.18 -18.72 -3.65
C PRO A 111 12.61 -17.36 -4.21
N ASN A 112 11.93 -16.86 -5.24
CA ASN A 112 12.38 -15.73 -6.04
C ASN A 112 11.43 -14.54 -5.91
N GLY A 113 12.02 -13.37 -5.69
CA GLY A 113 11.39 -12.09 -5.87
C GLY A 113 11.21 -11.28 -4.59
N ASP A 114 11.14 -9.99 -4.82
CA ASP A 114 11.05 -8.95 -3.79
C ASP A 114 9.63 -8.73 -3.30
N ALA A 115 8.62 -9.27 -4.02
CA ALA A 115 7.19 -9.23 -3.70
C ALA A 115 6.64 -7.79 -3.56
N LEU A 116 6.84 -6.95 -4.59
CA LEU A 116 6.33 -5.56 -4.59
C LEU A 116 4.78 -5.54 -4.52
N TYR A 117 4.20 -4.65 -3.75
CA TYR A 117 4.80 -3.58 -2.96
C TYR A 117 4.72 -3.88 -1.46
N SER A 118 5.10 -5.08 -1.00
CA SER A 118 5.22 -5.38 0.42
C SER A 118 6.40 -4.62 1.04
N ASN A 119 6.30 -4.29 2.31
CA ASN A 119 7.35 -3.61 3.09
C ASN A 119 7.92 -2.36 2.41
N THR A 120 7.04 -1.56 1.86
CA THR A 120 7.37 -0.47 0.93
C THR A 120 6.85 0.86 1.42
N THR A 121 7.66 1.90 1.30
CA THR A 121 7.19 3.28 1.31
C THR A 121 6.72 3.64 -0.09
N LEU A 122 5.45 3.98 -0.22
CA LEU A 122 4.80 4.43 -1.45
C LEU A 122 4.64 5.94 -1.44
N ALA A 123 4.90 6.61 -2.56
CA ALA A 123 4.53 7.99 -2.80
C ALA A 123 3.50 8.07 -3.94
N LEU A 124 2.26 8.37 -3.58
CA LEU A 124 1.12 8.38 -4.48
C LEU A 124 0.66 9.81 -4.77
N ASP A 125 0.28 10.06 -6.00
CA ASP A 125 -0.50 11.24 -6.35
C ASP A 125 -1.92 11.08 -5.77
N PRO A 126 -2.36 11.93 -4.83
CA PRO A 126 -3.66 11.76 -4.17
C PRO A 126 -4.84 12.04 -5.11
N ASP A 127 -4.61 12.74 -6.23
CA ASP A 127 -5.67 13.07 -7.18
C ASP A 127 -6.00 11.89 -8.11
N THR A 128 -4.99 11.05 -8.43
CA THR A 128 -5.11 10.00 -9.44
C THR A 128 -4.80 8.59 -8.95
N GLY A 129 -4.18 8.45 -7.77
CA GLY A 129 -3.64 7.18 -7.27
C GLY A 129 -2.38 6.70 -8.00
N THR A 130 -1.80 7.53 -8.85
CA THR A 130 -0.59 7.17 -9.59
C THR A 130 0.62 7.10 -8.67
N LEU A 131 1.34 5.99 -8.73
CA LEU A 131 2.62 5.83 -8.03
C LEU A 131 3.68 6.72 -8.68
N LYS A 132 4.24 7.66 -7.90
CA LYS A 132 5.32 8.54 -8.35
C LYS A 132 6.69 7.92 -8.10
N TRP A 133 6.88 7.33 -6.92
CA TRP A 133 8.05 6.54 -6.58
C TRP A 133 7.74 5.59 -5.41
N HIS A 134 8.60 4.63 -5.20
CA HIS A 134 8.57 3.76 -4.04
C HIS A 134 9.98 3.44 -3.56
N PHE A 135 10.08 3.04 -2.31
CA PHE A 135 11.28 2.47 -1.73
C PHE A 135 10.90 1.26 -0.90
N GLN A 136 11.39 0.09 -1.27
CA GLN A 136 11.14 -1.13 -0.53
C GLN A 136 12.20 -1.30 0.56
N ASN A 137 11.76 -1.33 1.82
CA ASN A 137 12.66 -1.36 2.98
C ASN A 137 13.22 -2.78 3.20
N ALA A 138 12.40 -3.80 3.05
CA ALA A 138 12.77 -5.20 3.25
C ALA A 138 12.30 -6.08 2.07
N PRO A 139 13.08 -6.14 0.95
CA PRO A 139 12.71 -6.95 -0.21
C PRO A 139 12.66 -8.44 0.11
N GLY A 140 11.56 -9.12 -0.26
CA GLY A 140 11.41 -10.57 -0.17
C GLY A 140 11.58 -11.16 1.23
N GLU A 141 11.39 -10.36 2.28
CA GLU A 141 11.59 -10.77 3.66
C GLU A 141 10.65 -11.92 4.10
N THR A 142 11.00 -12.60 5.18
CA THR A 142 10.29 -13.79 5.69
C THR A 142 10.15 -13.80 7.21
N LEU A 143 10.36 -12.66 7.86
CA LEU A 143 10.45 -12.52 9.30
C LEU A 143 9.33 -11.66 9.92
N ASP A 144 8.28 -11.37 9.14
CA ASP A 144 7.16 -10.50 9.57
C ASP A 144 7.64 -9.06 9.89
N LEU A 145 8.45 -8.51 9.01
CA LEU A 145 9.05 -7.19 9.16
C LEU A 145 8.14 -6.06 8.62
N ASP A 146 6.93 -5.96 9.12
CA ASP A 146 6.01 -4.91 8.66
C ASP A 146 6.61 -3.51 8.64
N GLU A 147 6.42 -2.78 7.53
CA GLU A 147 6.92 -1.44 7.30
C GLU A 147 5.77 -0.43 7.09
N VAL A 148 4.67 -0.64 7.81
CA VAL A 148 3.44 0.17 7.70
C VAL A 148 3.47 1.50 8.47
N PHE A 149 4.48 1.68 9.30
CA PHE A 149 4.55 2.78 10.27
C PHE A 149 4.47 4.16 9.63
N GLU A 150 4.32 5.19 10.45
CA GLU A 150 4.14 6.57 10.01
C GLU A 150 5.32 7.07 9.16
N ARG A 151 5.02 7.93 8.21
CA ARG A 151 6.00 8.65 7.39
C ARG A 151 6.08 10.09 7.88
N VAL A 152 7.13 10.39 8.64
CA VAL A 152 7.39 11.74 9.15
C VAL A 152 8.05 12.56 8.05
N LEU A 153 7.46 13.70 7.71
CA LEU A 153 8.00 14.62 6.73
C LEU A 153 8.86 15.68 7.43
N ILE A 154 10.10 15.82 6.98
CA ILE A 154 11.07 16.76 7.57
C ILE A 154 11.59 17.67 6.46
N ASP A 155 11.53 18.99 6.71
CA ASP A 155 12.07 20.00 5.82
C ASP A 155 13.42 20.48 6.30
N HIS A 156 14.43 20.39 5.46
CA HIS A 156 15.75 20.95 5.66
C HIS A 156 16.05 21.95 4.54
N GLY A 157 15.56 23.17 4.67
CA GLY A 157 15.67 24.18 3.61
C GLY A 157 15.03 23.68 2.29
N PRO A 158 15.80 23.56 1.20
CA PRO A 158 15.27 23.06 -0.07
C PRO A 158 15.09 21.54 -0.09
N GLN A 159 15.74 20.81 0.83
CA GLN A 159 15.68 19.36 0.91
C GLN A 159 14.46 18.91 1.70
N LYS A 160 13.76 17.91 1.17
CA LYS A 160 12.65 17.22 1.83
C LYS A 160 13.02 15.78 2.11
N THR A 161 12.78 15.37 3.33
CA THR A 161 13.10 14.02 3.80
C THR A 161 11.81 13.33 4.28
N VAL A 162 11.63 12.09 3.88
CA VAL A 162 10.63 11.18 4.45
C VAL A 162 11.38 10.24 5.39
N MET A 163 11.01 10.23 6.65
CA MET A 163 11.57 9.37 7.67
C MET A 163 10.53 8.38 8.18
N THR A 164 10.93 7.16 8.39
CA THR A 164 10.12 6.14 9.06
C THR A 164 11.00 5.33 10.01
N VAL A 165 10.38 4.63 10.93
CA VAL A 165 11.02 3.62 11.78
C VAL A 165 10.36 2.29 11.46
N GLY A 166 11.16 1.32 11.03
CA GLY A 166 10.68 -0.02 10.67
C GLY A 166 11.15 -1.09 11.64
N LYS A 167 10.81 -2.33 11.32
CA LYS A 167 11.32 -3.52 12.03
C LYS A 167 12.60 -4.08 11.37
N SER A 168 12.99 -3.58 10.20
CA SER A 168 14.17 -4.01 9.43
C SER A 168 15.42 -3.25 9.85
#